data_b733d49276d97f2f38934320c8a224ae
#
_entry.id   b733d49276d97f2f38934320c8a224ae
#
_cell.length_a   1.000
_cell.length_b   1.000
_cell.length_c   1.000
_cell.angle_alpha   90.00
_cell.angle_beta   90.00
_cell.angle_gamma   90.00
#
_symmetry.space_group_name_H-M   'P 1'
#
loop_
_entity.id
_entity.type
_entity.pdbx_description
1 polymer ?
#
loop_
_entity_poly.entity_id
_entity_poly.type
_entity_poly.pdbx_seq_one_letter_code
_entity_poly.pdbx_strand_id
1 'polypeptide(L)'
;QAVRKAAPAVVNIYSRKYVENDRSKLSTQGLGSGVIVSEKGYIITNYHVVAQADQIVVALQDGRVAAAQLVGTDKRTDIAILRVEGSNLPVIPLNPDYKPQVGDVVLAIGNPYNLGQTTTFGIISATGRSSISDGRQAFIQTDAAINEGNSGGALVNTQGELVGINTASFQQATDLETY
;
A
#
# COMPACT_ATOMS: atom_id res chain seq x y z
N GLN A 1 -10.53 -17.69 3.56
CA GLN A 1 -10.53 -16.41 4.25
C GLN A 1 -9.74 -15.37 3.51
N ALA A 2 -10.35 -14.18 3.39
CA ALA A 2 -9.75 -13.10 2.62
C ALA A 2 -8.40 -12.68 3.19
N VAL A 3 -8.31 -12.51 4.50
CA VAL A 3 -7.07 -12.05 5.14
C VAL A 3 -5.95 -13.07 4.93
N ARG A 4 -6.23 -14.35 5.08
CA ARG A 4 -5.20 -15.37 4.90
C ARG A 4 -4.65 -15.41 3.50
N LYS A 5 -5.48 -15.12 2.51
CA LYS A 5 -5.04 -15.12 1.11
C LYS A 5 -4.22 -13.89 0.78
N ALA A 6 -4.60 -12.74 1.31
CA ALA A 6 -3.99 -11.47 0.94
C ALA A 6 -2.82 -11.10 1.83
N ALA A 7 -2.88 -11.43 3.09
CA ALA A 7 -1.94 -10.94 4.09
C ALA A 7 -0.47 -11.25 3.80
N PRO A 8 -0.12 -12.45 3.31
CA PRO A 8 1.30 -12.71 3.04
C PRO A 8 1.91 -11.78 2.00
N ALA A 9 1.08 -11.21 1.11
CA ALA A 9 1.56 -10.29 0.08
C ALA A 9 1.66 -8.85 0.57
N VAL A 10 1.17 -8.56 1.78
CA VAL A 10 1.26 -7.22 2.35
C VAL A 10 2.55 -7.13 3.14
N VAL A 11 3.40 -6.20 2.76
CA VAL A 11 4.74 -6.07 3.29
C VAL A 11 4.89 -4.77 4.06
N ASN A 12 5.93 -4.72 4.89
CA ASN A 12 6.32 -3.52 5.62
C ASN A 12 7.42 -2.82 4.83
N ILE A 13 7.32 -1.50 4.71
CA ILE A 13 8.28 -0.72 3.95
C ILE A 13 8.91 0.31 4.86
N TYR A 14 10.25 0.32 4.86
CA TYR A 14 11.04 1.32 5.54
C TYR A 14 11.76 2.17 4.51
N SER A 15 11.60 3.47 4.55
CA SER A 15 12.44 4.35 3.76
C SER A 15 13.47 4.96 4.69
N ARG A 16 14.71 5.00 4.23
CA ARG A 16 15.83 5.50 5.00
C ARG A 16 16.52 6.60 4.24
N LYS A 17 17.07 7.53 4.98
CA LYS A 17 17.78 8.65 4.43
C LYS A 17 19.09 8.84 5.18
N TYR A 18 20.14 9.20 4.45
CA TYR A 18 21.41 9.47 5.09
C TYR A 18 21.30 10.65 6.05
N VAL A 19 21.97 10.52 7.19
CA VAL A 19 22.05 11.62 8.14
C VAL A 19 22.84 12.76 7.50
N GLU A 20 22.36 13.98 7.65
CA GLU A 20 22.85 15.12 6.92
C GLU A 20 24.35 15.30 7.04
N ASN A 21 24.92 15.13 8.25
CA ASN A 21 26.34 15.33 8.51
C ASN A 21 27.15 14.05 8.56
N ASP A 22 26.55 12.90 8.27
CA ASP A 22 27.26 11.65 8.35
C ASP A 22 26.62 10.63 7.39
N ARG A 23 27.23 10.50 6.24
CA ARG A 23 26.71 9.58 5.21
C ARG A 23 26.91 8.11 5.53
N SER A 24 27.64 7.81 6.60
CA SER A 24 27.75 6.42 7.01
C SER A 24 26.54 5.95 7.81
N LYS A 25 25.65 6.87 8.19
CA LYS A 25 24.46 6.53 8.98
C LYS A 25 23.20 6.80 8.20
N LEU A 26 22.26 5.86 8.34
CA LEU A 26 20.94 5.97 7.76
C LEU A 26 19.93 6.11 8.89
N SER A 27 19.01 7.03 8.74
CA SER A 27 17.90 7.16 9.68
C SER A 27 16.60 6.80 8.96
N THR A 28 15.68 6.16 9.67
CA THR A 28 14.38 5.81 9.11
C THR A 28 13.54 7.07 9.01
N GLN A 29 13.04 7.36 7.81
CA GLN A 29 12.25 8.54 7.56
C GLN A 29 10.79 8.22 7.33
N GLY A 30 10.49 7.09 6.76
CA GLY A 30 9.13 6.71 6.47
C GLY A 30 8.88 5.26 6.79
N LEU A 31 7.67 4.99 7.23
CA LEU A 31 7.19 3.65 7.50
C LEU A 31 5.83 3.52 6.85
N GLY A 32 5.58 2.36 6.27
CA GLY A 32 4.31 2.11 5.66
C GLY A 32 4.20 0.66 5.24
N SER A 33 3.19 0.38 4.46
CA SER A 33 2.94 -0.94 3.93
C SER A 33 3.00 -0.92 2.42
N GLY A 34 3.11 -2.09 1.84
CA GLY A 34 3.05 -2.26 0.40
C GLY A 34 2.44 -3.60 0.06
N VAL A 35 2.24 -3.84 -1.23
CA VAL A 35 1.57 -5.04 -1.71
C VAL A 35 2.36 -5.63 -2.86
N ILE A 36 2.72 -6.91 -2.74
CA ILE A 36 3.40 -7.62 -3.82
C ILE A 36 2.35 -8.05 -4.84
N VAL A 37 2.49 -7.56 -6.06
CA VAL A 37 1.50 -7.80 -7.12
C VAL A 37 2.03 -8.68 -8.25
N SER A 38 3.29 -9.11 -8.18
CA SER A 38 3.88 -9.90 -9.25
C SER A 38 4.97 -10.82 -8.69
N GLU A 39 5.07 -12.01 -9.24
CA GLU A 39 6.15 -12.94 -8.90
C GLU A 39 7.52 -12.38 -9.26
N LYS A 40 7.57 -11.40 -10.13
CA LYS A 40 8.82 -10.72 -10.50
C LYS A 40 9.29 -9.75 -9.42
N GLY A 41 8.52 -9.56 -8.36
CA GLY A 41 8.93 -8.75 -7.24
C GLY A 41 8.42 -7.31 -7.26
N TYR A 42 7.42 -7.01 -8.09
CA TYR A 42 6.87 -5.67 -8.10
C TYR A 42 5.95 -5.46 -6.92
N ILE A 43 6.12 -4.31 -6.29
CA ILE A 43 5.39 -3.92 -5.08
C ILE A 43 4.76 -2.56 -5.32
N ILE A 44 3.49 -2.42 -4.96
CA ILE A 44 2.81 -1.13 -4.98
C ILE A 44 2.74 -0.59 -3.56
N THR A 45 3.06 0.68 -3.40
CA THR A 45 2.96 1.37 -2.11
C THR A 45 2.55 2.82 -2.37
N ASN A 46 2.47 3.61 -1.32
CA ASN A 46 2.22 5.04 -1.47
C ASN A 46 3.52 5.79 -1.73
N TYR A 47 3.44 6.80 -2.57
CA TYR A 47 4.60 7.62 -2.90
C TYR A 47 5.16 8.31 -1.66
N HIS A 48 4.30 8.81 -0.78
CA HIS A 48 4.80 9.54 0.40
C HIS A 48 5.64 8.68 1.33
N VAL A 49 5.49 7.35 1.27
CA VAL A 49 6.29 6.44 2.09
C VAL A 49 7.75 6.42 1.62
N VAL A 50 7.97 6.54 0.32
CA VAL A 50 9.31 6.36 -0.28
C VAL A 50 9.89 7.64 -0.85
N ALA A 51 9.19 8.76 -0.72
CA ALA A 51 9.64 10.01 -1.28
C ALA A 51 11.00 10.41 -0.71
N GLN A 52 11.94 10.75 -1.60
CA GLN A 52 13.28 11.23 -1.23
C GLN A 52 14.09 10.23 -0.40
N ALA A 53 13.76 8.95 -0.49
CA ALA A 53 14.50 7.93 0.25
C ALA A 53 15.85 7.65 -0.43
N ASP A 54 16.89 7.51 0.37
CA ASP A 54 18.18 7.05 -0.12
C ASP A 54 18.25 5.53 -0.17
N GLN A 55 17.47 4.87 0.67
CA GLN A 55 17.38 3.42 0.71
C GLN A 55 15.97 3.00 1.07
N ILE A 56 15.47 1.99 0.39
CA ILE A 56 14.16 1.41 0.65
C ILE A 56 14.35 -0.04 1.01
N VAL A 57 13.78 -0.44 2.15
CA VAL A 57 13.89 -1.81 2.65
C VAL A 57 12.48 -2.36 2.83
N VAL A 58 12.28 -3.58 2.38
CA VAL A 58 11.00 -4.27 2.43
C VAL A 58 11.13 -5.49 3.32
N ALA A 59 10.22 -5.61 4.28
CA ALA A 59 10.15 -6.77 5.16
C ALA A 59 8.87 -7.54 4.89
N LEU A 60 9.01 -8.81 4.57
CA LEU A 60 7.88 -9.68 4.30
C LEU A 60 7.36 -10.28 5.60
N GLN A 61 6.12 -10.76 5.54
CA GLN A 61 5.48 -11.36 6.71
C GLN A 61 6.26 -12.58 7.22
N ASP A 62 6.90 -13.32 6.33
CA ASP A 62 7.66 -14.52 6.69
C ASP A 62 9.05 -14.23 7.27
N GLY A 63 9.41 -12.97 7.43
CA GLY A 63 10.68 -12.58 8.02
C GLY A 63 11.76 -12.22 7.02
N ARG A 64 11.55 -12.43 5.74
CA ARG A 64 12.53 -12.04 4.73
C ARG A 64 12.62 -10.52 4.65
N VAL A 65 13.82 -10.03 4.41
CA VAL A 65 14.09 -8.61 4.27
C VAL A 65 14.89 -8.41 2.99
N ALA A 66 14.50 -7.42 2.20
CA ALA A 66 15.17 -7.17 0.93
C ALA A 66 15.25 -5.67 0.67
N ALA A 67 16.31 -5.27 -0.02
CA ALA A 67 16.40 -3.92 -0.54
C ALA A 67 15.54 -3.81 -1.79
N ALA A 68 14.87 -2.69 -1.93
CA ALA A 68 13.98 -2.44 -3.06
C ALA A 68 14.50 -1.31 -3.91
N GLN A 69 14.20 -1.39 -5.20
CA GLN A 69 14.50 -0.32 -6.15
C GLN A 69 13.22 0.39 -6.51
N LEU A 70 13.28 1.71 -6.60
CA LEU A 70 12.16 2.51 -7.04
C LEU A 70 12.05 2.43 -8.56
N VAL A 71 10.94 1.90 -9.05
CA VAL A 71 10.72 1.72 -10.48
C VAL A 71 9.96 2.90 -11.08
N GLY A 72 8.98 3.40 -10.37
CA GLY A 72 8.19 4.52 -10.86
C GLY A 72 7.35 5.13 -9.76
N THR A 73 6.88 6.35 -10.03
CA THR A 73 6.05 7.08 -9.07
C THR A 73 4.95 7.83 -9.80
N ASP A 74 3.86 8.06 -9.08
CA ASP A 74 2.79 8.93 -9.52
C ASP A 74 2.35 9.75 -8.32
N LYS A 75 2.79 11.00 -8.26
CA LYS A 75 2.47 11.87 -7.13
C LYS A 75 0.99 12.19 -7.03
N ARG A 76 0.31 12.22 -8.15
CA ARG A 76 -1.11 12.61 -8.19
C ARG A 76 -1.99 11.59 -7.48
N THR A 77 -1.68 10.32 -7.64
CA THR A 77 -2.43 9.25 -6.97
C THR A 77 -1.73 8.78 -5.70
N ASP A 78 -0.56 9.33 -5.39
CA ASP A 78 0.26 8.92 -4.25
C ASP A 78 0.64 7.44 -4.35
N ILE A 79 1.05 7.01 -5.54
CA ILE A 79 1.44 5.62 -5.81
C ILE A 79 2.92 5.58 -6.18
N ALA A 80 3.58 4.54 -5.72
CA ALA A 80 4.94 4.20 -6.12
C ALA A 80 5.04 2.72 -6.41
N ILE A 81 5.89 2.38 -7.37
CA ILE A 81 6.16 1.00 -7.73
C ILE A 81 7.60 0.69 -7.36
N LEU A 82 7.79 -0.36 -6.59
CA LEU A 82 9.09 -0.84 -6.18
C LEU A 82 9.33 -2.22 -6.78
N ARG A 83 10.58 -2.63 -6.78
CA ARG A 83 10.93 -4.00 -7.17
C ARG A 83 11.95 -4.58 -6.21
N VAL A 84 11.70 -5.81 -5.78
CA VAL A 84 12.65 -6.58 -4.98
C VAL A 84 13.01 -7.84 -5.74
N GLU A 85 14.17 -8.38 -5.44
CA GLU A 85 14.58 -9.68 -5.96
C GLU A 85 14.30 -10.75 -4.92
N GLY A 86 13.88 -11.91 -5.39
CA GLY A 86 13.62 -13.03 -4.51
C GLY A 86 12.84 -14.10 -5.25
N SER A 87 12.79 -15.27 -4.65
CA SER A 87 12.03 -16.40 -5.19
C SER A 87 10.87 -16.73 -4.28
N ASN A 88 9.85 -17.33 -4.86
CA ASN A 88 8.66 -17.74 -4.10
C ASN A 88 8.04 -16.59 -3.32
N LEU A 89 7.95 -15.44 -3.97
CA LEU A 89 7.34 -14.27 -3.33
C LEU A 89 5.83 -14.45 -3.28
N PRO A 90 5.20 -14.15 -2.13
CA PRO A 90 3.74 -14.17 -2.07
C PRO A 90 3.18 -13.06 -2.96
N VAL A 91 2.16 -13.38 -3.72
CA VAL A 91 1.52 -12.41 -4.61
C VAL A 91 0.06 -12.31 -4.23
N ILE A 92 -0.43 -11.08 -4.15
CA ILE A 92 -1.84 -10.89 -3.80
C ILE A 92 -2.73 -11.40 -4.92
N PRO A 93 -3.86 -12.07 -4.60
CA PRO A 93 -4.78 -12.47 -5.65
C PRO A 93 -5.28 -11.26 -6.44
N LEU A 94 -5.24 -11.37 -7.75
CA LEU A 94 -5.73 -10.36 -8.67
C LEU A 94 -6.85 -10.95 -9.49
N ASN A 95 -7.94 -10.21 -9.62
CA ASN A 95 -9.06 -10.64 -10.45
C ASN A 95 -9.46 -9.50 -11.36
N PRO A 96 -9.01 -9.51 -12.61
CA PRO A 96 -9.34 -8.43 -13.53
C PRO A 96 -10.82 -8.33 -13.87
N ASP A 97 -11.58 -9.38 -13.61
CA ASP A 97 -13.02 -9.37 -13.86
C ASP A 97 -13.83 -8.80 -12.70
N TYR A 98 -13.21 -8.61 -11.55
CA TYR A 98 -13.92 -8.05 -10.41
C TYR A 98 -14.16 -6.56 -10.62
N LYS A 99 -15.39 -6.14 -10.48
CA LYS A 99 -15.76 -4.73 -10.59
C LYS A 99 -16.29 -4.26 -9.26
N PRO A 100 -15.57 -3.35 -8.60
CA PRO A 100 -16.00 -2.85 -7.30
C PRO A 100 -17.36 -2.15 -7.42
N GLN A 101 -18.23 -2.44 -6.48
CA GLN A 101 -19.56 -1.84 -6.43
C GLN A 101 -19.83 -1.30 -5.04
N VAL A 102 -20.59 -0.22 -4.99
CA VAL A 102 -21.02 0.35 -3.72
C VAL A 102 -21.76 -0.72 -2.92
N GLY A 103 -21.39 -0.84 -1.65
CA GLY A 103 -21.96 -1.86 -0.77
C GLY A 103 -21.12 -3.11 -0.65
N ASP A 104 -20.14 -3.32 -1.54
CA ASP A 104 -19.26 -4.48 -1.42
C ASP A 104 -18.45 -4.39 -0.14
N VAL A 105 -18.35 -5.52 0.55
CA VAL A 105 -17.53 -5.60 1.76
C VAL A 105 -16.05 -5.61 1.38
N VAL A 106 -15.27 -4.82 2.07
CA VAL A 106 -13.83 -4.74 1.86
C VAL A 106 -13.10 -4.76 3.18
N LEU A 107 -11.83 -5.17 3.11
CA LEU A 107 -10.92 -5.18 4.26
C LEU A 107 -9.66 -4.43 3.88
N ALA A 108 -9.23 -3.55 4.77
CA ALA A 108 -7.99 -2.81 4.60
C ALA A 108 -6.92 -3.50 5.45
N ILE A 109 -5.87 -3.97 4.80
CA ILE A 109 -4.82 -4.76 5.45
C ILE A 109 -3.51 -4.00 5.37
N GLY A 110 -2.83 -3.85 6.50
CA GLY A 110 -1.50 -3.29 6.57
C GLY A 110 -0.61 -4.16 7.41
N ASN A 111 0.68 -3.83 7.41
CA ASN A 111 1.68 -4.52 8.21
C ASN A 111 2.68 -3.51 8.73
N PRO A 112 2.24 -2.60 9.62
CA PRO A 112 3.10 -1.53 10.08
C PRO A 112 4.14 -2.08 11.06
N TYR A 113 5.35 -1.57 10.94
CA TYR A 113 6.43 -1.85 11.89
C TYR A 113 6.78 -3.33 12.01
N ASN A 114 6.25 -4.16 11.13
CA ASN A 114 6.45 -5.62 11.20
C ASN A 114 6.06 -6.21 12.57
N LEU A 115 5.14 -5.55 13.25
CA LEU A 115 4.65 -6.00 14.57
C LEU A 115 3.38 -6.84 14.46
N GLY A 116 2.99 -7.17 13.25
CA GLY A 116 1.76 -7.90 13.03
C GLY A 116 0.86 -7.10 12.13
N GLN A 117 -0.11 -7.77 11.57
CA GLN A 117 -1.01 -7.15 10.63
C GLN A 117 -2.09 -6.37 11.34
N THR A 118 -2.47 -5.25 10.73
CA THR A 118 -3.67 -4.54 11.11
C THR A 118 -4.70 -4.73 10.01
N THR A 119 -5.93 -4.99 10.42
CA THR A 119 -7.01 -5.17 9.46
C THR A 119 -8.21 -4.38 9.94
N THR A 120 -8.75 -3.57 9.04
CA THR A 120 -10.02 -2.90 9.28
C THR A 120 -11.00 -3.35 8.22
N PHE A 121 -12.28 -3.11 8.46
CA PHE A 121 -13.31 -3.67 7.63
C PHE A 121 -14.41 -2.62 7.42
N GLY A 122 -15.00 -2.66 6.24
CA GLY A 122 -16.05 -1.75 5.90
C GLY A 122 -16.66 -2.11 4.56
N ILE A 123 -17.26 -1.13 3.92
CA ILE A 123 -17.86 -1.31 2.61
C ILE A 123 -17.31 -0.26 1.65
N ILE A 124 -17.50 -0.51 0.38
CA ILE A 124 -17.26 0.50 -0.64
C ILE A 124 -18.40 1.48 -0.59
N SER A 125 -18.07 2.75 -0.33
CA SER A 125 -19.06 3.82 -0.22
C SER A 125 -19.32 4.52 -1.55
N ALA A 126 -18.28 4.59 -2.41
CA ALA A 126 -18.40 5.20 -3.73
C ALA A 126 -17.32 4.64 -4.64
N THR A 127 -17.62 4.57 -5.92
CA THR A 127 -16.67 4.10 -6.93
C THR A 127 -16.61 5.11 -8.06
N GLY A 128 -15.51 5.06 -8.81
CA GLY A 128 -15.38 5.83 -10.03
C GLY A 128 -15.35 7.32 -9.84
N ARG A 129 -15.14 7.79 -8.62
CA ARG A 129 -15.00 9.23 -8.38
C ARG A 129 -13.63 9.65 -8.83
N SER A 130 -13.60 10.35 -9.94
CA SER A 130 -12.34 10.87 -10.43
C SER A 130 -12.10 12.25 -9.87
N SER A 131 -10.84 12.66 -9.92
CA SER A 131 -10.51 14.03 -9.62
C SER A 131 -11.29 14.94 -10.55
N ILE A 132 -11.79 16.03 -9.98
CA ILE A 132 -12.59 16.98 -10.73
C ILE A 132 -11.79 17.56 -11.89
N SER A 133 -10.50 17.72 -11.73
CA SER A 133 -9.70 18.48 -12.66
C SER A 133 -9.52 17.81 -14.00
N ASP A 134 -9.34 16.50 -14.05
CA ASP A 134 -9.01 15.86 -15.32
C ASP A 134 -9.64 14.49 -15.54
N GLY A 135 -10.35 13.98 -14.59
CA GLY A 135 -11.04 12.71 -14.75
C GLY A 135 -10.14 11.49 -14.85
N ARG A 136 -8.85 11.62 -14.60
CA ARG A 136 -7.93 10.50 -14.71
C ARG A 136 -7.66 9.78 -13.41
N GLN A 137 -7.87 10.45 -12.31
CA GLN A 137 -7.69 9.83 -11.00
C GLN A 137 -9.00 9.21 -10.59
N ALA A 138 -8.97 7.91 -10.34
CA ALA A 138 -10.13 7.19 -9.88
C ALA A 138 -9.84 6.65 -8.51
N PHE A 139 -10.60 7.10 -7.52
CA PHE A 139 -10.47 6.62 -6.16
C PHE A 139 -11.72 5.86 -5.77
N ILE A 140 -11.51 4.83 -4.97
CA ILE A 140 -12.59 4.09 -4.35
C ILE A 140 -12.71 4.62 -2.94
N GLN A 141 -13.90 5.03 -2.54
CA GLN A 141 -14.15 5.44 -1.16
C GLN A 141 -14.65 4.27 -0.35
N THR A 142 -14.17 4.17 0.88
CA THR A 142 -14.61 3.13 1.80
C THR A 142 -14.74 3.72 3.20
N ASP A 143 -15.62 3.14 4.00
CA ASP A 143 -15.72 3.50 5.41
C ASP A 143 -14.83 2.64 6.30
N ALA A 144 -14.10 1.69 5.72
CA ALA A 144 -13.04 1.01 6.46
C ALA A 144 -12.01 2.03 6.91
N ALA A 145 -11.53 1.93 8.13
CA ALA A 145 -10.59 2.90 8.65
C ALA A 145 -9.25 2.79 7.94
N ILE A 146 -8.84 3.88 7.29
CA ILE A 146 -7.53 3.98 6.63
C ILE A 146 -6.71 4.94 7.45
N ASN A 147 -5.52 4.49 7.87
CA ASN A 147 -4.65 5.28 8.73
C ASN A 147 -3.20 4.90 8.46
N GLU A 148 -2.28 5.44 9.26
CA GLU A 148 -0.87 5.15 9.06
C GLU A 148 -0.54 3.67 9.22
N GLY A 149 -1.35 2.94 9.99
CA GLY A 149 -1.10 1.52 10.20
C GLY A 149 -1.35 0.67 8.97
N ASN A 150 -2.25 1.09 8.07
CA ASN A 150 -2.52 0.32 6.87
C ASN A 150 -2.28 1.09 5.58
N SER A 151 -1.78 2.31 5.66
CA SER A 151 -1.47 3.11 4.46
C SER A 151 -0.41 2.42 3.61
N GLY A 152 -0.67 2.32 2.33
CA GLY A 152 0.18 1.60 1.39
C GLY A 152 -0.14 0.11 1.29
N GLY A 153 -0.94 -0.40 2.21
CA GLY A 153 -1.36 -1.79 2.18
C GLY A 153 -2.54 -2.03 1.25
N ALA A 154 -3.10 -3.21 1.34
CA ALA A 154 -4.11 -3.67 0.40
C ALA A 154 -5.52 -3.39 0.90
N LEU A 155 -6.37 -2.94 0.00
CA LEU A 155 -7.81 -3.02 0.17
C LEU A 155 -8.28 -4.21 -0.65
N VAL A 156 -8.91 -5.18 -0.02
CA VAL A 156 -9.29 -6.43 -0.67
C VAL A 156 -10.78 -6.70 -0.49
N ASN A 157 -11.31 -7.51 -1.39
CA ASN A 157 -12.69 -7.97 -1.27
C ASN A 157 -12.77 -9.22 -0.38
N THR A 158 -13.94 -9.82 -0.28
CA THR A 158 -14.13 -10.98 0.58
C THR A 158 -13.45 -12.24 0.07
N GLN A 159 -12.97 -12.22 -1.17
CA GLN A 159 -12.17 -13.31 -1.73
C GLN A 159 -10.67 -13.10 -1.55
N GLY A 160 -10.28 -12.00 -0.92
CA GLY A 160 -8.87 -11.68 -0.76
C GLY A 160 -8.23 -11.06 -1.99
N GLU A 161 -9.02 -10.68 -2.96
CA GLU A 161 -8.51 -10.10 -4.21
C GLU A 161 -8.31 -8.61 -4.06
N LEU A 162 -7.28 -8.10 -4.70
CA LEU A 162 -6.92 -6.69 -4.59
C LEU A 162 -7.97 -5.79 -5.22
N VAL A 163 -8.47 -4.84 -4.47
CA VAL A 163 -9.39 -3.81 -4.94
C VAL A 163 -8.67 -2.48 -5.12
N GLY A 164 -7.76 -2.15 -4.22
CA GLY A 164 -7.03 -0.90 -4.29
C GLY A 164 -5.93 -0.84 -3.26
N ILE A 165 -5.28 0.31 -3.19
CA ILE A 165 -4.20 0.57 -2.24
C ILE A 165 -4.71 1.60 -1.23
N ASN A 166 -4.54 1.28 0.05
CA ASN A 166 -4.98 2.18 1.12
C ASN A 166 -4.15 3.45 1.10
N THR A 167 -4.80 4.60 1.04
CA THR A 167 -4.11 5.88 0.92
C THR A 167 -4.61 6.85 1.99
N ALA A 168 -3.86 6.94 3.08
CA ALA A 168 -4.22 7.79 4.19
C ALA A 168 -3.88 9.27 3.94
N SER A 169 -2.88 9.54 3.10
CA SER A 169 -2.47 10.92 2.85
C SER A 169 -3.55 11.74 2.20
N PHE A 170 -4.40 11.12 1.40
CA PHE A 170 -5.50 11.82 0.76
C PHE A 170 -6.50 12.33 1.81
N GLN A 171 -6.70 11.55 2.85
CA GLN A 171 -7.57 11.93 3.94
C GLN A 171 -7.04 13.16 4.66
N GLN A 172 -5.75 13.27 4.83
CA GLN A 172 -5.16 14.45 5.45
C GLN A 172 -5.30 15.70 4.60
N ALA A 173 -5.21 15.54 3.30
CA ALA A 173 -5.32 16.66 2.38
C ALA A 173 -6.73 17.25 2.36
N THR A 174 -7.72 16.45 2.71
CA THR A 174 -9.12 16.89 2.70
C THR A 174 -9.77 16.52 4.01
N ASP A 175 -9.30 17.13 5.09
CA ASP A 175 -9.70 16.72 6.43
C ASP A 175 -11.17 16.98 6.74
N LEU A 176 -11.85 17.77 5.93
CA LEU A 176 -13.29 17.96 6.08
C LEU A 176 -14.09 16.84 5.47
N GLU A 177 -13.46 15.98 4.70
CA GLU A 177 -14.12 14.89 4.03
C GLU A 177 -13.55 13.59 4.53
N THR A 178 -14.40 12.73 5.03
CA THR A 178 -13.97 11.44 5.55
C THR A 178 -14.16 10.39 4.51
N TYR A 179 -13.15 9.60 4.32
CA TYR A 179 -13.21 8.56 3.30
C TYR A 179 -12.89 7.22 3.84
#